data_f209718852ebb08affa087d4d5d727dc
#
_entry.id   f209718852ebb08affa087d4d5d727dc
#
_cell.length_a   1.000
_cell.length_b   1.000
_cell.length_c   1.000
_cell.angle_alpha   90.00
_cell.angle_beta   90.00
_cell.angle_gamma   90.00
#
_symmetry.space_group_name_H-M   'P 1'
#
loop_
_entity.id
_entity.type
_entity.pdbx_description
1 polymer ?
#
loop_
_entity_poly.entity_id
_entity_poly.type
_entity_poly.pdbx_seq_one_letter_code
_entity_poly.pdbx_strand_id
1 'polypeptide(L)'
;MRIALIVSYSGENYHGWQSQREPIRTIQDELTAAVSSVADSPVKLICAGRTDSKVHATKQVVHFDTESIRSQSAWVRGVNTCLSKEISVEEAITVPEEFDARKSALSRRYIYLISNRTNPSPLMSQYFAH
;
A
#
# COMPACT_ATOMS: atom_id res chain seq x y z
N MET A 1 -18.78 4.56 6.72
CA MET A 1 -18.16 5.27 5.58
C MET A 1 -16.99 4.45 5.06
N ARG A 2 -16.89 4.30 3.76
CA ARG A 2 -15.78 3.56 3.14
C ARG A 2 -14.82 4.53 2.45
N ILE A 3 -13.54 4.37 2.74
CA ILE A 3 -12.46 5.19 2.17
C ILE A 3 -11.54 4.28 1.37
N ALA A 4 -11.23 4.69 0.13
CA ALA A 4 -10.23 4.04 -0.69
C ALA A 4 -8.96 4.88 -0.68
N LEU A 5 -7.81 4.22 -0.59
CA LEU A 5 -6.50 4.84 -0.66
C LEU A 5 -5.76 4.30 -1.87
N ILE A 6 -5.08 5.19 -2.58
CA ILE A 6 -4.12 4.82 -3.60
C ILE A 6 -2.74 4.97 -2.99
N VAL A 7 -1.98 3.87 -2.98
CA VAL A 7 -0.75 3.76 -2.21
C VAL A 7 0.38 3.30 -3.12
N SER A 8 1.54 3.91 -2.94
CA SER A 8 2.77 3.44 -3.58
C SER A 8 3.75 3.00 -2.50
N TYR A 9 4.62 2.04 -2.83
CA TYR A 9 5.64 1.62 -1.88
C TYR A 9 6.82 0.96 -2.57
N SER A 10 7.98 1.09 -1.91
CA SER A 10 9.15 0.29 -2.20
C SER A 10 9.09 -0.95 -1.30
N GLY A 11 9.02 -2.11 -1.90
CA GLY A 11 8.95 -3.37 -1.15
C GLY A 11 10.30 -3.93 -0.73
N GLU A 12 11.40 -3.23 -1.00
CA GLU A 12 12.76 -3.74 -0.80
C GLU A 12 13.02 -4.25 0.61
N ASN A 13 12.53 -3.55 1.62
CA ASN A 13 12.74 -3.88 3.03
C ASN A 13 11.52 -4.54 3.67
N TYR A 14 10.62 -5.08 2.87
CA TYR A 14 9.37 -5.68 3.34
C TYR A 14 9.25 -7.13 2.88
N HIS A 15 8.55 -7.91 3.69
CA HIS A 15 8.22 -9.31 3.40
C HIS A 15 6.83 -9.41 2.75
N GLY A 16 6.60 -8.57 1.73
CA GLY A 16 5.36 -8.52 0.98
C GLY A 16 4.27 -7.68 1.64
N TRP A 17 3.10 -7.71 1.03
CA TRP A 17 1.93 -6.98 1.53
C TRP A 17 1.35 -7.62 2.78
N GLN A 18 1.13 -8.96 2.75
CA GLN A 18 0.31 -9.67 3.71
C GLN A 18 0.96 -9.79 5.08
N SER A 19 0.21 -9.40 6.11
CA SER A 19 0.59 -9.61 7.51
C SER A 19 0.85 -11.09 7.78
N GLN A 20 1.87 -11.37 8.56
CA GLN A 20 2.31 -12.73 8.91
C GLN A 20 2.40 -12.87 10.43
N ARG A 21 2.48 -14.10 10.91
CA ARG A 21 2.58 -14.37 12.34
C ARG A 21 3.93 -13.96 12.94
N GLU A 22 5.01 -14.07 12.15
CA GLU A 22 6.34 -13.68 12.59
C GLU A 22 6.42 -12.14 12.70
N PRO A 23 7.27 -11.61 13.58
CA PRO A 23 7.46 -10.16 13.72
C PRO A 23 8.35 -9.60 12.60
N ILE A 24 7.89 -9.70 11.36
CA ILE A 24 8.59 -9.19 10.17
C ILE A 24 7.82 -8.00 9.59
N ARG A 25 8.54 -7.16 8.85
CA ARG A 25 7.94 -5.96 8.26
C ARG A 25 7.08 -6.34 7.06
N THR A 26 5.81 -5.96 7.08
CA THR A 26 4.91 -6.07 5.94
C THR A 26 4.26 -4.72 5.67
N ILE A 27 3.90 -4.48 4.41
CA ILE A 27 3.23 -3.24 4.02
C ILE A 27 1.89 -3.11 4.77
N GLN A 28 1.14 -4.20 4.85
CA GLN A 28 -0.17 -4.20 5.51
C GLN A 28 -0.07 -3.77 6.97
N ASP A 29 0.90 -4.29 7.72
CA ASP A 29 1.03 -3.96 9.14
C ASP A 29 1.33 -2.48 9.36
N GLU A 30 2.29 -1.93 8.61
CA GLU A 30 2.68 -0.53 8.80
C GLU A 30 1.58 0.42 8.31
N LEU A 31 0.94 0.11 7.19
CA LEU A 31 -0.15 0.94 6.69
C LEU A 31 -1.37 0.87 7.60
N THR A 32 -1.71 -0.32 8.10
CA THR A 32 -2.83 -0.49 9.05
C THR A 32 -2.61 0.33 10.33
N ALA A 33 -1.40 0.29 10.87
CA ALA A 33 -1.08 1.08 12.07
C ALA A 33 -1.21 2.58 11.82
N ALA A 34 -0.72 3.06 10.68
CA ALA A 34 -0.80 4.47 10.32
C ALA A 34 -2.25 4.93 10.11
N VAL A 35 -3.04 4.15 9.37
CA VAL A 35 -4.45 4.47 9.13
C VAL A 35 -5.26 4.43 10.43
N SER A 36 -5.02 3.43 11.26
CA SER A 36 -5.71 3.29 12.56
C SER A 36 -5.40 4.48 13.47
N SER A 37 -4.19 5.01 13.41
CA SER A 37 -3.80 6.19 14.19
C SER A 37 -4.61 7.42 13.76
N VAL A 38 -4.78 7.64 12.47
CA VAL A 38 -5.56 8.78 11.97
C VAL A 38 -7.05 8.58 12.22
N ALA A 39 -7.54 7.35 12.08
CA ALA A 39 -8.94 7.02 12.35
C ALA A 39 -9.28 7.05 13.85
N ASP A 40 -8.27 7.00 14.69
CA ASP A 40 -8.43 6.87 16.16
C ASP A 40 -9.22 5.63 16.55
N SER A 41 -9.08 4.57 15.78
CA SER A 41 -9.69 3.26 16.01
C SER A 41 -9.07 2.23 15.09
N PRO A 42 -9.10 0.94 15.47
CA PRO A 42 -8.58 -0.12 14.59
C PRO A 42 -9.33 -0.16 13.27
N VAL A 43 -8.60 -0.33 12.17
CA VAL A 43 -9.17 -0.52 10.83
C VAL A 43 -8.67 -1.82 10.23
N LYS A 44 -9.43 -2.36 9.28
CA LYS A 44 -9.04 -3.51 8.49
C LYS A 44 -8.88 -3.05 7.04
N LEU A 45 -7.70 -3.27 6.48
CA LEU A 45 -7.41 -2.92 5.09
C LEU A 45 -7.67 -4.10 4.16
N ILE A 46 -8.36 -3.83 3.07
CA ILE A 46 -8.56 -4.78 1.98
C ILE A 46 -7.85 -4.21 0.75
N CYS A 47 -6.93 -4.97 0.16
CA CYS A 47 -6.18 -4.51 -1.00
C CYS A 47 -6.69 -5.16 -2.29
N ALA A 48 -6.44 -4.49 -3.42
CA ALA A 48 -6.80 -4.99 -4.74
C ALA A 48 -5.98 -6.23 -5.12
N GLY A 49 -4.70 -6.25 -4.78
CA GLY A 49 -3.83 -7.38 -5.07
C GLY A 49 -2.67 -7.44 -4.09
N ARG A 50 -2.41 -8.63 -3.56
CA ARG A 50 -1.27 -8.85 -2.67
C ARG A 50 0.01 -8.90 -3.48
N THR A 51 1.07 -8.33 -2.94
CA THR A 51 2.40 -8.41 -3.54
C THR A 51 3.30 -9.30 -2.70
N ASP A 52 4.24 -9.97 -3.36
CA ASP A 52 5.20 -10.83 -2.71
C ASP A 52 6.34 -10.03 -2.06
N SER A 53 7.18 -10.72 -1.31
CA SER A 53 8.35 -10.12 -0.68
C SER A 53 9.19 -9.33 -1.68
N LYS A 54 9.58 -8.12 -1.31
CA LYS A 54 10.43 -7.22 -2.10
C LYS A 54 9.83 -6.69 -3.40
N VAL A 55 8.52 -6.88 -3.62
CA VAL A 55 7.83 -6.34 -4.78
C VAL A 55 7.37 -4.92 -4.50
N HIS A 56 7.57 -4.03 -5.45
CA HIS A 56 7.16 -2.63 -5.39
C HIS A 56 5.77 -2.44 -5.96
N ALA A 57 5.10 -1.37 -5.58
CA ALA A 57 3.84 -0.96 -6.19
C ALA A 57 3.84 0.54 -6.46
N THR A 58 3.33 0.93 -7.62
CA THR A 58 3.14 2.34 -7.97
C THR A 58 1.73 2.82 -7.66
N LYS A 59 0.73 1.92 -7.75
CA LYS A 59 -0.66 2.23 -7.46
C LYS A 59 -1.35 1.00 -6.89
N GLN A 60 -1.16 0.77 -5.60
CA GLN A 60 -1.94 -0.22 -4.88
C GLN A 60 -3.22 0.45 -4.39
N VAL A 61 -4.35 -0.20 -4.57
CA VAL A 61 -5.63 0.30 -4.08
C VAL A 61 -6.03 -0.51 -2.86
N VAL A 62 -6.35 0.19 -1.79
CA VAL A 62 -6.87 -0.41 -0.56
C VAL A 62 -8.13 0.31 -0.14
N HIS A 63 -9.00 -0.36 0.59
CA HIS A 63 -10.12 0.31 1.23
C HIS A 63 -10.24 -0.11 2.68
N PHE A 64 -10.91 0.71 3.46
CA PHE A 64 -11.26 0.42 4.85
C PHE A 64 -12.55 1.14 5.21
N ASP A 65 -13.22 0.61 6.22
CA ASP A 65 -14.42 1.21 6.77
C ASP A 65 -14.08 1.95 8.06
N THR A 66 -14.69 3.12 8.25
CA THR A 66 -14.48 3.92 9.45
C THR A 66 -15.71 4.77 9.73
N GLU A 67 -15.94 5.05 11.01
CA GLU A 67 -16.92 6.04 11.44
C GLU A 67 -16.30 7.43 11.63
N SER A 68 -14.96 7.51 11.59
CA SER A 68 -14.24 8.76 11.74
C SER A 68 -14.43 9.64 10.50
N ILE A 69 -14.70 10.91 10.75
CA ILE A 69 -14.90 11.89 9.68
C ILE A 69 -13.64 12.73 9.54
N ARG A 70 -12.97 12.56 8.39
CA ARG A 70 -11.75 13.30 8.05
C ARG A 70 -11.86 13.75 6.60
N SER A 71 -11.27 14.90 6.27
CA SER A 71 -11.16 15.30 4.86
C SER A 71 -10.21 14.36 4.12
N GLN A 72 -10.33 14.32 2.80
CA GLN A 72 -9.42 13.51 1.97
C GLN A 72 -7.97 13.91 2.20
N SER A 73 -7.69 15.22 2.27
CA SER A 73 -6.32 15.69 2.52
C SER A 73 -5.83 15.33 3.92
N ALA A 74 -6.71 15.29 4.91
CA ALA A 74 -6.33 14.88 6.28
C ALA A 74 -5.94 13.40 6.31
N TRP A 75 -6.65 12.53 5.56
CA TRP A 75 -6.25 11.13 5.44
C TRP A 75 -4.88 11.02 4.81
N VAL A 76 -4.64 11.70 3.68
CA VAL A 76 -3.35 11.63 2.97
C VAL A 76 -2.21 12.12 3.87
N ARG A 77 -2.33 13.32 4.39
CA ARG A 77 -1.27 13.93 5.21
C ARG A 77 -1.06 13.20 6.52
N GLY A 78 -2.14 12.87 7.21
CA GLY A 78 -2.07 12.21 8.50
C GLY A 78 -1.44 10.83 8.41
N VAL A 79 -1.88 10.03 7.44
CA VAL A 79 -1.33 8.68 7.26
C VAL A 79 0.14 8.76 6.87
N ASN A 80 0.50 9.64 5.93
CA ASN A 80 1.89 9.79 5.49
C ASN A 80 2.82 10.23 6.63
N THR A 81 2.32 11.05 7.56
CA THR A 81 3.10 11.45 8.73
C THR A 81 3.50 10.26 9.60
N CYS A 82 2.65 9.23 9.63
CA CYS A 82 2.87 8.03 10.45
C CYS A 82 3.64 6.93 9.70
N LEU A 83 3.90 7.11 8.40
CA LEU A 83 4.56 6.09 7.58
C LEU A 83 6.06 6.35 7.45
N SER A 84 6.83 5.29 7.19
CA SER A 84 8.21 5.43 6.75
C SER A 84 8.23 6.02 5.34
N LYS A 85 9.43 6.41 4.89
CA LYS A 85 9.60 6.97 3.54
C LYS A 85 9.36 5.95 2.43
N GLU A 86 9.25 4.68 2.77
CA GLU A 86 9.10 3.59 1.81
C GLU A 86 7.65 3.37 1.38
N ILE A 87 6.68 3.94 2.10
CA ILE A 87 5.25 3.83 1.80
C ILE A 87 4.67 5.22 1.73
N SER A 88 3.90 5.50 0.68
CA SER A 88 3.24 6.80 0.51
C SER A 88 1.80 6.62 0.07
N VAL A 89 0.89 7.33 0.73
CA VAL A 89 -0.49 7.47 0.29
C VAL A 89 -0.54 8.63 -0.69
N GLU A 90 -0.96 8.34 -1.91
CA GLU A 90 -1.05 9.35 -2.98
C GLU A 90 -2.41 10.05 -2.97
N GLU A 91 -3.47 9.30 -2.69
CA GLU A 91 -4.84 9.80 -2.77
C GLU A 91 -5.73 9.08 -1.75
N ALA A 92 -6.74 9.79 -1.25
CA ALA A 92 -7.81 9.23 -0.44
C ALA A 92 -9.15 9.66 -1.05
N ILE A 93 -10.06 8.71 -1.22
CA ILE A 93 -11.34 8.95 -1.90
C ILE A 93 -12.45 8.29 -1.07
N THR A 94 -13.51 9.05 -0.78
CA THR A 94 -14.72 8.45 -0.21
C THR A 94 -15.44 7.67 -1.32
N VAL A 95 -15.71 6.40 -1.08
CA VAL A 95 -16.32 5.52 -2.07
C VAL A 95 -17.62 4.93 -1.53
N PRO A 96 -18.55 4.48 -2.41
CA PRO A 96 -19.75 3.79 -1.96
C PRO A 96 -19.41 2.51 -1.19
N GLU A 97 -20.31 2.07 -0.33
CA GLU A 97 -20.10 0.84 0.45
C GLU A 97 -20.05 -0.41 -0.43
N GLU A 98 -20.62 -0.35 -1.64
CA GLU A 98 -20.53 -1.43 -2.62
C GLU A 98 -19.14 -1.59 -3.22
N PHE A 99 -18.30 -0.56 -3.14
CA PHE A 99 -16.93 -0.64 -3.63
C PHE A 99 -16.14 -1.64 -2.77
N ASP A 100 -15.40 -2.51 -3.45
CA ASP A 100 -14.47 -3.44 -2.81
C ASP A 100 -13.19 -3.46 -3.62
N ALA A 101 -12.07 -3.06 -3.01
CA ALA A 101 -10.80 -2.95 -3.71
C ALA A 101 -10.39 -4.24 -4.40
N ARG A 102 -10.64 -5.39 -3.78
CA ARG A 102 -10.28 -6.69 -4.32
C ARG A 102 -11.26 -7.16 -5.38
N LYS A 103 -12.58 -7.04 -5.12
CA LYS A 103 -13.65 -7.56 -6.00
C LYS A 103 -13.99 -6.60 -7.13
N SER A 104 -13.88 -5.28 -6.88
CA SER A 104 -14.24 -4.25 -7.87
C SER A 104 -13.10 -3.90 -8.82
N ALA A 105 -11.92 -4.50 -8.66
CA ALA A 105 -10.79 -4.25 -9.53
C ALA A 105 -11.09 -4.76 -10.94
N LEU A 106 -11.14 -3.83 -11.91
CA LEU A 106 -11.38 -4.17 -13.32
C LEU A 106 -10.16 -4.79 -13.98
N SER A 107 -8.96 -4.44 -13.51
CA SER A 107 -7.71 -5.00 -14.00
C SER A 107 -6.66 -4.94 -12.91
N ARG A 108 -5.73 -5.90 -12.96
CA ARG A 108 -4.53 -5.89 -12.13
C ARG A 108 -3.35 -5.96 -13.06
N ARG A 109 -2.47 -4.97 -12.94
CA ARG A 109 -1.30 -4.88 -13.80
C ARG A 109 -0.04 -5.01 -12.98
N TYR A 110 0.78 -5.99 -13.34
CA TYR A 110 2.08 -6.20 -12.72
C TYR A 110 3.17 -5.90 -13.74
N ILE A 111 4.12 -5.05 -13.35
CA ILE A 111 5.26 -4.71 -14.20
C ILE A 111 6.51 -5.23 -13.52
N TYR A 112 7.22 -6.11 -14.23
CA TYR A 112 8.52 -6.61 -13.78
C TYR A 112 9.58 -5.94 -14.63
N LEU A 113 10.46 -5.18 -14.00
CA LEU A 113 11.58 -4.54 -14.67
C LEU A 113 12.75 -5.51 -14.66
N ILE A 114 13.21 -5.87 -15.87
CA ILE A 114 14.32 -6.81 -16.05
C ILE A 114 15.45 -6.07 -16.74
N SER A 115 16.64 -6.12 -16.11
CA SER A 115 17.83 -5.53 -16.70
C SER A 115 18.43 -6.52 -17.71
N ASN A 116 18.62 -6.06 -18.96
CA ASN A 116 19.30 -6.83 -19.99
C ASN A 116 20.81 -6.62 -20.00
N ARG A 117 21.31 -5.88 -19.02
CA ARG A 117 22.75 -5.61 -18.89
C ARG A 117 23.43 -6.80 -18.25
N THR A 118 24.63 -7.11 -18.74
CA THR A 118 25.46 -8.15 -18.14
C THR A 118 25.76 -7.85 -16.66
N ASN A 119 26.00 -6.57 -16.38
CA ASN A 119 26.23 -6.10 -15.01
C ASN A 119 25.09 -5.15 -14.64
N PRO A 120 24.32 -5.44 -13.56
CA PRO A 120 23.24 -4.56 -13.12
C PRO A 120 23.77 -3.17 -12.74
N SER A 121 22.97 -2.14 -13.00
CA SER A 121 23.29 -0.79 -12.56
C SER A 121 23.24 -0.72 -11.03
N PRO A 122 24.30 -0.23 -10.36
CA PRO A 122 24.27 -0.07 -8.91
C PRO A 122 23.15 0.84 -8.41
N LEU A 123 22.73 1.81 -9.22
CA LEU A 123 21.69 2.77 -8.85
C LEU A 123 20.29 2.19 -8.98
N MET A 124 20.10 1.24 -9.90
CA MET A 124 18.78 0.72 -10.27
C MET A 124 18.58 -0.76 -9.94
N SER A 125 19.59 -1.44 -9.41
CA SER A 125 19.53 -2.89 -9.22
C SER A 125 18.39 -3.34 -8.31
N GLN A 126 17.98 -2.50 -7.35
CA GLN A 126 16.88 -2.81 -6.44
C GLN A 126 15.52 -2.84 -7.14
N TYR A 127 15.40 -2.27 -8.33
CA TYR A 127 14.13 -2.17 -9.07
C TYR A 127 14.03 -3.18 -10.21
N PHE A 128 15.06 -3.99 -10.44
CA PHE A 128 15.11 -4.93 -11.55
C PHE A 128 15.27 -6.36 -11.05
N ALA A 129 14.59 -7.28 -11.74
CA ALA A 129 14.83 -8.72 -11.57
C ALA A 129 16.03 -9.14 -12.42
N HIS A 130 16.89 -9.98 -11.85
CA HIS A 130 18.13 -10.45 -12.51
C HIS A 130 18.18 -11.97 -12.60
#